data_7d5377580e4bfc5bc9807f66a327c561
#
_entry.id   7d5377580e4bfc5bc9807f66a327c561
#
_cell.length_a   1.000
_cell.length_b   1.000
_cell.length_c   1.000
_cell.angle_alpha   90.00
_cell.angle_beta   90.00
_cell.angle_gamma   90.00
#
_symmetry.space_group_name_H-M   'P 1'
#
loop_
_entity.id
_entity.type
_entity.pdbx_description
1 polymer ?
#
loop_
_entity_poly.entity_id
_entity_poly.type
_entity_poly.pdbx_seq_one_letter_code
_entity_poly.pdbx_strand_id
1 'polypeptide(L)' 'MKKIIYFDYQKTAKEMKVPAPILKKIEREVEAEFPKDKMMYELHVLRAIKSKYWENAAV' A
#
# COMPACT_ATOMS: atom_id res chain seq x y z
N MET A 1 -11.28 -19.89 3.91
CA MET A 1 -10.53 -19.55 2.72
C MET A 1 -9.25 -18.81 3.08
N LYS A 2 -8.14 -19.28 2.56
CA LYS A 2 -6.87 -18.66 2.87
C LYS A 2 -6.56 -17.54 1.89
N LYS A 3 -6.24 -16.37 2.42
CA LYS A 3 -5.73 -15.30 1.59
C LYS A 3 -4.23 -15.43 1.50
N ILE A 4 -3.72 -15.37 0.27
CA ILE A 4 -2.28 -15.37 0.06
C ILE A 4 -1.79 -13.94 0.18
N ILE A 5 -0.89 -13.71 1.12
CA ILE A 5 -0.28 -12.39 1.32
C ILE A 5 1.19 -12.51 0.93
N TYR A 6 1.56 -11.84 -0.14
CA TYR A 6 2.96 -11.84 -0.59
C TYR A 6 3.78 -10.82 0.19
N PHE A 7 3.20 -9.65 0.43
CA PHE A 7 3.86 -8.58 1.17
C PHE A 7 2.83 -7.95 2.10
N ASP A 8 3.08 -8.03 3.41
CA ASP A 8 2.12 -7.51 4.38
C ASP A 8 2.28 -6.00 4.54
N TYR A 9 1.77 -5.26 3.56
CA TYR A 9 1.88 -3.80 3.60
C TYR A 9 0.97 -3.19 4.67
N GLN A 10 -0.12 -3.87 5.02
CA GLN A 10 -1.02 -3.35 6.03
C GLN A 10 -0.34 -3.27 7.39
N LYS A 11 0.45 -4.28 7.71
CA LYS A 11 1.22 -4.27 8.95
C LYS A 11 2.23 -3.12 8.93
N THR A 12 2.94 -2.96 7.82
CA THR A 12 3.91 -1.88 7.68
C THR A 12 3.23 -0.52 7.79
N ALA A 13 2.07 -0.36 7.13
CA ALA A 13 1.33 0.89 7.20
C ALA A 13 0.95 1.22 8.63
N LYS A 14 0.54 0.21 9.38
CA LYS A 14 0.17 0.40 10.78
C LYS A 14 1.37 0.81 11.62
N GLU A 15 2.51 0.15 11.38
CA GLU A 15 3.73 0.47 12.12
C GLU A 15 4.23 1.88 11.81
N MET A 16 4.08 2.31 10.58
CA MET A 16 4.51 3.64 10.15
C MET A 16 3.43 4.70 10.37
N LYS A 17 2.28 4.30 10.91
CA LYS A 17 1.17 5.20 11.23
C LYS A 17 0.66 5.95 10.00
N VAL A 18 0.55 5.24 8.90
CA VAL A 18 -0.01 5.82 7.67
C VAL A 18 -1.49 6.10 7.89
N PRO A 19 -1.96 7.34 7.67
CA PRO A 19 -3.39 7.64 7.84
C PRO A 19 -4.25 6.81 6.89
N ALA A 20 -5.41 6.37 7.37
CA ALA A 20 -6.29 5.51 6.58
C ALA A 20 -6.66 6.09 5.22
N PRO A 21 -7.01 7.39 5.12
CA PRO A 21 -7.31 7.97 3.81
C PRO A 21 -6.13 7.91 2.85
N ILE A 22 -4.92 8.10 3.37
CA ILE A 22 -3.71 8.03 2.56
C ILE A 22 -3.49 6.61 2.07
N LEU A 23 -3.64 5.63 2.96
CA LEU A 23 -3.44 4.23 2.58
C LEU A 23 -4.45 3.83 1.51
N LYS A 24 -5.71 4.23 1.65
CA LYS A 24 -6.72 3.92 0.65
C LYS A 24 -6.38 4.54 -0.70
N LYS A 25 -5.85 5.74 -0.70
CA LYS A 25 -5.45 6.39 -1.94
C LYS A 25 -4.33 5.61 -2.62
N ILE A 26 -3.33 5.20 -1.84
CA ILE A 26 -2.23 4.40 -2.38
C ILE A 26 -2.76 3.10 -2.96
N GLU A 27 -3.63 2.41 -2.21
CA GLU A 27 -4.18 1.15 -2.68
C GLU A 27 -4.94 1.32 -3.99
N ARG A 28 -5.72 2.39 -4.10
CA ARG A 28 -6.51 2.63 -5.30
C ARG A 28 -5.61 2.91 -6.51
N GLU A 29 -4.58 3.69 -6.31
CA GLU A 29 -3.67 4.03 -7.40
C GLU A 29 -2.90 2.81 -7.88
N VAL A 30 -2.41 2.00 -6.95
CA VAL A 30 -1.66 0.80 -7.31
C VAL A 30 -2.59 -0.24 -7.95
N GLU A 31 -3.81 -0.37 -7.46
CA GLU A 31 -4.76 -1.31 -8.04
C GLU A 31 -5.08 -0.96 -9.50
N ALA A 32 -5.12 0.33 -9.81
CA ALA A 32 -5.36 0.75 -11.18
C ALA A 32 -4.23 0.31 -12.11
N GLU A 33 -3.00 0.21 -11.59
CA GLU A 33 -1.87 -0.22 -12.38
C GLU A 33 -1.75 -1.76 -12.45
N PHE A 34 -2.13 -2.43 -11.38
CA PHE A 34 -1.99 -3.88 -11.28
C PHE A 34 -3.31 -4.53 -10.86
N PRO A 35 -4.35 -4.43 -11.70
CA PRO A 35 -5.68 -4.90 -11.29
C PRO A 35 -5.77 -6.42 -11.12
N LYS A 36 -4.86 -7.17 -11.72
CA LYS A 36 -4.89 -8.63 -11.65
C LYS A 36 -3.63 -9.25 -11.08
N ASP A 37 -2.65 -8.45 -10.75
CA ASP A 37 -1.37 -8.96 -10.23
C ASP A 37 -1.25 -8.62 -8.77
N LYS A 38 -1.75 -9.52 -7.93
CA LYS A 38 -1.77 -9.28 -6.49
C LYS A 38 -0.37 -9.11 -5.91
N MET A 39 0.59 -9.88 -6.38
CA MET A 39 1.95 -9.78 -5.85
C MET A 39 2.54 -8.40 -6.14
N MET A 40 2.43 -7.95 -7.39
CA MET A 40 2.96 -6.63 -7.75
C MET A 40 2.17 -5.52 -7.06
N TYR A 41 0.86 -5.70 -6.90
CA TYR A 41 0.04 -4.76 -6.16
C TYR A 41 0.57 -4.57 -4.74
N GLU A 42 0.75 -5.68 -4.03
CA GLU A 42 1.20 -5.60 -2.65
C GLU A 42 2.61 -5.04 -2.54
N LEU A 43 3.48 -5.45 -3.45
CA LEU A 43 4.85 -4.94 -3.46
C LEU A 43 4.89 -3.43 -3.66
N HIS A 44 4.11 -2.94 -4.63
CA HIS A 44 4.14 -1.51 -4.93
C HIS A 44 3.47 -0.68 -3.83
N VAL A 45 2.42 -1.20 -3.21
CA VAL A 45 1.83 -0.51 -2.06
C VAL A 45 2.85 -0.43 -0.93
N LEU A 46 3.54 -1.54 -0.67
CA LEU A 46 4.56 -1.56 0.38
C LEU A 46 5.67 -0.55 0.10
N ARG A 47 6.14 -0.51 -1.14
CA ARG A 47 7.21 0.43 -1.51
C ARG A 47 6.74 1.87 -1.39
N ALA A 48 5.51 2.15 -1.76
CA ALA A 48 4.95 3.50 -1.61
C ALA A 48 4.92 3.92 -0.15
N ILE A 49 4.52 3.00 0.73
CA ILE A 49 4.49 3.28 2.16
C ILE A 49 5.90 3.55 2.68
N LYS A 50 6.85 2.72 2.31
CA LYS A 50 8.21 2.85 2.81
C LYS A 50 8.93 4.08 2.27
N SER A 51 8.53 4.55 1.09
CA SER A 51 9.15 5.73 0.51
C SER A 51 8.76 7.02 1.23
N LYS A 52 7.68 6.95 2.03
CA LYS A 52 7.16 8.08 2.80
C LYS A 52 6.77 9.29 1.95
N TYR A 53 6.55 9.08 0.65
CA TYR A 53 6.14 10.19 -0.20
C TYR A 53 4.81 10.80 0.23
N TRP A 54 3.99 9.99 0.90
CA TRP A 54 2.69 10.42 1.39
C TRP A 54 2.81 11.47 2.50
N GLU A 55 3.96 11.53 3.17
CA GLU A 55 4.17 12.56 4.20
C GLU A 55 4.16 13.95 3.58
N ASN A 56 4.76 14.09 2.41
CA ASN A 56 4.77 15.35 1.71
C ASN A 56 3.42 15.64 1.07
N ALA A 57 2.75 14.61 0.58
CA ALA A 57 1.46 14.77 -0.07
C ALA A 57 0.36 15.15 0.92
N ALA A 58 0.55 14.88 2.20
CA ALA A 58 -0.43 15.15 3.23
C ALA A 58 -0.40 16.61 3.70
N VAL A 59 0.53 17.39 3.25
CA VAL A 59 0.65 18.80 3.65
C VAL A 59 -0.41 19.65 2.98
#